data_641df9eda745a9f6288522df66960b46
#
_entry.id   641df9eda745a9f6288522df66960b46
#
_cell.length_a   1.000
_cell.length_b   1.000
_cell.length_c   1.000
_cell.angle_alpha   90.00
_cell.angle_beta   90.00
_cell.angle_gamma   90.00
#
_symmetry.space_group_name_H-M   'P 1'
#
loop_
_entity.id
_entity.type
_entity.pdbx_description
1 polymer ?
#
loop_
_entity_poly.entity_id
_entity_poly.type
_entity_poly.pdbx_seq_one_letter_code
_entity_poly.pdbx_strand_id
1 'polypeptide(L)' 'MTVIISMNNGKYFEFETTEENYKSFKVDTSIYNWLKLNDYGYKANTEIYIRKENISYYGIV' A
#
# COMPACT_ATOMS: atom_id res chain seq x y z
N MET A 1 -9.81 -6.71 6.69
CA MET A 1 -9.47 -7.18 5.32
C MET A 1 -7.97 -7.16 5.10
N THR A 2 -7.49 -8.01 4.25
CA THR A 2 -6.07 -8.10 3.93
C THR A 2 -5.81 -7.45 2.59
N VAL A 3 -4.90 -6.49 2.56
CA VAL A 3 -4.46 -5.86 1.32
C VAL A 3 -3.14 -6.47 0.88
N ILE A 4 -2.97 -6.62 -0.42
CA ILE A 4 -1.70 -7.03 -1.02
C ILE A 4 -1.27 -5.94 -2.01
N ILE A 5 0.02 -5.60 -1.99
CA ILE A 5 0.62 -4.63 -2.90
C ILE A 5 1.85 -5.28 -3.50
N SER A 6 1.84 -5.51 -4.80
CA SER A 6 2.96 -6.12 -5.51
C SER A 6 3.76 -5.05 -6.23
N MET A 7 5.08 -5.12 -6.07
CA MET A 7 6.00 -4.16 -6.66
C MET A 7 6.63 -4.74 -7.94
N ASN A 8 7.04 -3.86 -8.84
CA ASN A 8 7.63 -4.28 -10.12
C ASN A 8 8.92 -5.10 -9.99
N ASN A 9 9.61 -4.97 -8.85
CA ASN A 9 10.84 -5.73 -8.61
C ASN A 9 10.59 -7.12 -8.02
N GLY A 10 9.34 -7.55 -7.94
CA GLY A 10 8.95 -8.86 -7.40
C GLY A 10 8.71 -8.87 -5.90
N LYS A 11 9.01 -7.82 -5.19
CA LYS A 11 8.68 -7.70 -3.77
C LYS A 11 7.22 -7.40 -3.59
N TYR A 12 6.64 -7.80 -2.46
CA TYR A 12 5.26 -7.45 -2.17
C TYR A 12 5.07 -7.24 -0.67
N PHE A 13 3.98 -6.54 -0.36
CA PHE A 13 3.56 -6.30 1.02
C PHE A 13 2.17 -6.87 1.19
N GLU A 14 1.93 -7.50 2.32
CA GLU A 14 0.62 -8.03 2.68
C GLU A 14 0.36 -7.64 4.13
N PHE A 15 -0.75 -6.98 4.39
CA PHE A 15 -1.06 -6.55 5.75
C PHE A 15 -2.56 -6.34 5.94
N GLU A 16 -2.97 -6.43 7.20
CA GLU A 16 -4.35 -6.16 7.58
C GLU A 16 -4.62 -4.66 7.52
N THR A 17 -5.79 -4.30 7.03
CA THR A 17 -6.22 -2.92 6.94
C THR A 17 -7.72 -2.85 7.13
N THR A 18 -8.24 -1.63 7.21
CA THR A 18 -9.68 -1.37 7.27
C THR A 18 -10.18 -0.96 5.89
N GLU A 19 -11.48 -1.06 5.69
CA GLU A 19 -12.11 -0.58 4.45
C GLU A 19 -11.81 0.90 4.23
N GLU A 20 -11.85 1.69 5.30
CA GLU A 20 -11.57 3.12 5.25
C GLU A 20 -10.13 3.38 4.79
N ASN A 21 -9.17 2.69 5.39
CA ASN A 21 -7.76 2.85 5.01
C ASN A 21 -7.52 2.40 3.57
N TYR A 22 -8.19 1.34 3.14
CA TYR A 22 -8.04 0.87 1.77
C TYR A 22 -8.60 1.88 0.77
N LYS A 23 -9.75 2.49 1.09
CA LYS A 23 -10.32 3.55 0.25
C LYS A 23 -9.35 4.73 0.13
N SER A 24 -8.77 5.14 1.26
CA SER A 24 -7.77 6.21 1.27
C SER A 24 -6.57 5.85 0.41
N PHE A 25 -6.10 4.61 0.50
CA PHE A 25 -4.99 4.14 -0.32
C PHE A 25 -5.31 4.25 -1.81
N LYS A 26 -6.50 3.80 -2.22
CA LYS A 26 -6.91 3.87 -3.63
C LYS A 26 -6.96 5.30 -4.14
N VAL A 27 -7.49 6.23 -3.34
CA VAL A 27 -7.54 7.64 -3.71
C VAL A 27 -6.13 8.22 -3.79
N ASP A 28 -5.31 7.93 -2.79
CA ASP A 28 -3.97 8.51 -2.70
C ASP A 28 -3.04 8.01 -3.79
N THR A 29 -3.21 6.77 -4.27
CA THR A 29 -2.42 6.27 -5.40
C THR A 29 -2.68 7.05 -6.69
N SER A 30 -3.83 7.71 -6.81
CA SER A 30 -4.12 8.54 -7.99
C SER A 30 -3.65 9.98 -7.83
N ILE A 31 -3.22 10.38 -6.62
CA ILE A 31 -2.86 11.77 -6.31
C ILE A 31 -1.37 11.92 -6.04
N TYR A 32 -0.79 11.01 -5.25
CA TYR A 32 0.58 11.17 -4.75
C TYR A 32 1.54 10.20 -5.42
N ASN A 33 2.78 10.65 -5.62
CA ASN A 33 3.84 9.80 -6.17
C ASN A 33 4.45 8.87 -5.12
N TRP A 34 4.38 9.24 -3.86
CA TRP A 34 4.91 8.47 -2.74
C TRP A 34 3.81 8.15 -1.75
N LEU A 35 3.85 6.96 -1.22
CA LEU A 35 2.88 6.48 -0.24
C LEU A 35 3.62 5.87 0.94
N LYS A 36 3.21 6.24 2.15
CA LYS A 36 3.75 5.68 3.37
C LYS A 36 2.80 4.57 3.83
N LEU A 37 3.22 3.33 3.74
CA LEU A 37 2.35 2.19 4.01
C LEU A 37 1.82 2.18 5.44
N ASN A 38 2.59 2.73 6.38
CA ASN A 38 2.18 2.82 7.78
C ASN A 38 0.89 3.62 7.97
N ASP A 39 0.61 4.56 7.06
CA ASP A 39 -0.61 5.36 7.12
C ASP A 39 -1.86 4.54 6.75
N TYR A 40 -1.68 3.37 6.14
CA TYR A 40 -2.79 2.53 5.67
C TYR A 40 -2.93 1.24 6.44
N GLY A 41 -2.22 1.11 7.56
CA GLY A 41 -2.35 -0.06 8.42
C GLY A 41 -1.14 -0.97 8.50
N TYR A 42 -0.12 -0.74 7.68
CA TYR A 42 1.11 -1.51 7.75
C TYR A 42 1.79 -1.23 9.09
N LYS A 43 1.98 -2.28 9.89
CA LYS A 43 2.55 -2.15 11.22
C LYS A 43 3.98 -2.63 11.23
N ALA A 44 4.90 -1.68 11.33
CA ALA A 44 6.33 -1.95 11.46
C ALA A 44 6.97 -0.79 12.21
N ASN A 45 8.10 -1.06 12.85
CA ASN A 45 8.86 -0.01 13.52
C ASN A 45 9.53 0.92 12.51
N THR A 46 9.72 0.43 11.29
CA THR A 46 10.33 1.20 10.20
C THR A 46 9.23 1.83 9.34
N GLU A 47 9.42 3.08 8.98
CA GLU A 47 8.53 3.73 8.03
C GLU A 47 8.83 3.19 6.62
N ILE A 48 7.80 2.70 5.93
CA ILE A 48 7.94 2.13 4.60
C ILE A 48 7.29 3.08 3.59
N TYR A 49 8.11 3.62 2.70
CA TYR A 49 7.67 4.48 1.61
C TYR A 49 7.79 3.72 0.30
N ILE A 50 6.74 3.76 -0.51
CA ILE A 50 6.77 3.17 -1.84
C ILE A 50 6.42 4.23 -2.89
N ARG A 51 6.97 4.07 -4.08
CA ARG A 51 6.62 4.94 -5.21
C ARG A 51 5.48 4.29 -5.97
N LYS A 52 4.47 5.09 -6.27
CA LYS A 52 3.30 4.65 -7.02
C LYS A 52 3.69 3.99 -8.36
N GLU A 53 4.65 4.55 -9.07
CA GLU A 53 5.07 4.04 -10.37
C GLU A 53 5.70 2.66 -10.30
N ASN A 54 6.16 2.24 -9.11
CA ASN A 54 6.76 0.93 -8.89
C ASN A 54 5.75 -0.12 -8.46
N ILE A 55 4.49 0.24 -8.31
CA ILE A 55 3.43 -0.71 -7.99
C ILE A 55 3.02 -1.42 -9.26
N SER A 56 3.11 -2.76 -9.25
CA SER A 56 2.64 -3.58 -10.35
C SER A 56 1.13 -3.76 -10.27
N TYR A 57 0.65 -4.15 -9.10
CA TYR A 57 -0.79 -4.24 -8.82
C TYR A 57 -1.02 -4.26 -7.31
N TYR A 58 -2.25 -3.99 -6.92
CA TYR A 58 -2.68 -4.13 -5.53
C TYR A 58 -4.14 -4.55 -5.48
N GLY A 59 -4.55 -5.09 -4.37
CA GLY A 59 -5.94 -5.51 -4.20
C GLY A 59 -6.20 -6.11 -2.83
N ILE A 60 -7.40 -6.62 -2.67
CA ILE A 60 -7.84 -7.30 -1.45
C ILE A 60 -7.79 -8.80 -1.67
N VAL A 61 -7.25 -9.49 -0.71
CA VAL A 61 -7.14 -10.95 -0.74
C VAL A 61 -8.29 -11.58 0.03
#